data_008e8095a9cbe8514f40d3c4e05ae0d8
#
_entry.id   008e8095a9cbe8514f40d3c4e05ae0d8
#
_cell.length_a   1.000
_cell.length_b   1.000
_cell.length_c   1.000
_cell.angle_alpha   90.00
_cell.angle_beta   90.00
_cell.angle_gamma   90.00
#
_symmetry.space_group_name_H-M   'P 1'
#
loop_
_entity.id
_entity.type
_entity.pdbx_description
1 polymer ?
#
loop_
_entity_poly.entity_id
_entity_poly.type
_entity_poly.pdbx_seq_one_letter_code
_entity_poly.pdbx_strand_id
1 'polypeptide(L)'
;MAAVPLLHLRRRYSESSVKVFKRILTVCVGNICRSPTAEYLFRQQLAHRGIEVGSAGVSAMRDYPMDATALQVMGERGVDGSAHRARQVTPGMLRESDLILGMEKSHLTTLAHLAPEASGKMFLLDKWLEARDIPDPYRQQRPAFDHVYALIDQGVRSWLPYL
;
A
#
# COMPACT_ATOMS: atom_id res chain seq x y z
N MET A 1 -37.47 39.68 -41.00
CA MET A 1 -37.35 38.49 -40.20
C MET A 1 -35.85 38.19 -40.03
N ALA A 2 -35.28 38.54 -38.92
CA ALA A 2 -33.85 38.37 -38.66
C ALA A 2 -33.66 37.10 -37.80
N ALA A 3 -32.81 36.18 -38.30
CA ALA A 3 -32.47 34.94 -37.60
C ALA A 3 -31.47 35.20 -36.49
N VAL A 4 -31.76 34.78 -35.27
CA VAL A 4 -30.88 34.84 -34.11
C VAL A 4 -29.97 33.65 -34.14
N PRO A 5 -28.65 33.78 -34.06
CA PRO A 5 -27.75 32.62 -33.99
C PRO A 5 -27.73 32.07 -32.57
N LEU A 6 -28.05 30.76 -32.46
CA LEU A 6 -27.87 29.99 -31.25
C LEU A 6 -26.37 29.93 -30.87
N LEU A 7 -25.98 30.69 -29.85
CA LEU A 7 -24.70 30.52 -29.19
C LEU A 7 -24.70 29.18 -28.46
N HIS A 8 -23.92 28.24 -28.98
CA HIS A 8 -23.60 27.02 -28.26
C HIS A 8 -22.72 27.37 -27.06
N LEU A 9 -23.33 27.43 -25.88
CA LEU A 9 -22.61 27.38 -24.61
C LEU A 9 -21.96 25.99 -24.49
N ARG A 10 -20.74 25.85 -24.98
CA ARG A 10 -19.89 24.75 -24.57
C ARG A 10 -19.55 24.99 -23.11
N ARG A 11 -20.29 24.32 -22.23
CA ARG A 11 -19.95 24.14 -20.83
C ARG A 11 -18.58 23.46 -20.81
N ARG A 12 -17.52 24.22 -20.55
CA ARG A 12 -16.22 23.65 -20.20
C ARG A 12 -16.43 22.94 -18.88
N TYR A 13 -16.60 21.63 -18.93
CA TYR A 13 -16.34 20.79 -17.77
C TYR A 13 -14.85 21.02 -17.50
N SER A 14 -14.53 21.68 -16.39
CA SER A 14 -13.20 21.64 -15.85
C SER A 14 -12.91 20.16 -15.61
N GLU A 15 -11.93 19.62 -16.31
CA GLU A 15 -11.33 18.36 -15.92
C GLU A 15 -10.84 18.57 -14.48
N SER A 16 -11.67 18.13 -13.51
CA SER A 16 -11.19 17.93 -12.16
C SER A 16 -10.02 16.96 -12.32
N SER A 17 -8.82 17.45 -12.05
CA SER A 17 -7.63 16.62 -12.08
C SER A 17 -7.88 15.43 -11.16
N VAL A 18 -8.19 14.28 -11.75
CA VAL A 18 -8.24 13.00 -11.05
C VAL A 18 -6.86 12.86 -10.44
N LYS A 19 -6.79 12.89 -9.12
CA LYS A 19 -5.53 12.77 -8.40
C LYS A 19 -5.05 11.34 -8.62
N VAL A 20 -4.20 11.16 -9.62
CA VAL A 20 -3.65 9.85 -9.96
C VAL A 20 -2.60 9.52 -8.91
N PHE A 21 -2.81 8.47 -8.14
CA PHE A 21 -1.78 7.93 -7.25
C PHE A 21 -0.60 7.43 -8.09
N LYS A 22 0.59 7.89 -7.75
CA LYS A 22 1.84 7.50 -8.43
C LYS A 22 2.72 6.62 -7.57
N ARG A 23 2.67 6.80 -6.23
CA ARG A 23 3.52 6.10 -5.28
C ARG A 23 2.75 5.61 -4.07
N ILE A 24 2.82 4.30 -3.83
CA ILE A 24 2.23 3.64 -2.67
C ILE A 24 3.36 3.08 -1.81
N LEU A 25 3.30 3.31 -0.51
CA LEU A 25 4.20 2.74 0.48
C LEU A 25 3.41 1.88 1.46
N THR A 26 3.78 0.61 1.60
CA THR A 26 3.24 -0.28 2.62
C THR A 26 4.22 -0.40 3.79
N VAL A 27 3.73 -0.37 5.01
CA VAL A 27 4.57 -0.30 6.22
C VAL A 27 4.14 -1.32 7.27
N CYS A 28 5.11 -2.03 7.84
CA CYS A 28 4.95 -2.84 9.04
C CYS A 28 6.12 -2.58 10.01
N VAL A 29 6.41 -3.49 10.93
CA VAL A 29 7.53 -3.31 11.87
C VAL A 29 8.87 -3.63 11.20
N GLY A 30 9.13 -4.91 10.92
CA GLY A 30 10.43 -5.41 10.46
C GLY A 30 10.67 -5.29 8.95
N ASN A 31 9.64 -5.07 8.16
CA ASN A 31 9.68 -5.07 6.69
C ASN A 31 10.18 -6.39 6.08
N ILE A 32 9.85 -7.51 6.69
CA ILE A 32 10.21 -8.85 6.19
C ILE A 32 9.01 -9.79 5.97
N CYS A 33 7.82 -9.47 6.49
CA CYS A 33 6.62 -10.31 6.35
C CYS A 33 5.45 -9.55 5.72
N ARG A 34 4.73 -8.74 6.50
CA ARG A 34 3.45 -8.13 6.11
C ARG A 34 3.58 -7.09 5.00
N SER A 35 4.42 -6.09 5.20
CA SER A 35 4.53 -5.00 4.21
C SER A 35 5.13 -5.44 2.89
N PRO A 36 6.15 -6.33 2.83
CA PRO A 36 6.59 -6.83 1.53
C PRO A 36 5.55 -7.72 0.85
N THR A 37 4.76 -8.49 1.59
CA THR A 37 3.65 -9.25 1.00
C THR A 37 2.65 -8.31 0.32
N ALA A 38 2.23 -7.25 0.98
CA ALA A 38 1.33 -6.25 0.40
C ALA A 38 1.97 -5.53 -0.81
N GLU A 39 3.25 -5.16 -0.72
CA GLU A 39 3.99 -4.54 -1.82
C GLU A 39 3.94 -5.39 -3.09
N TYR A 40 4.32 -6.66 -3.01
CA TYR A 40 4.38 -7.53 -4.17
C TYR A 40 2.99 -7.86 -4.74
N LEU A 41 1.98 -7.98 -3.88
CA LEU A 41 0.59 -8.14 -4.33
C LEU A 41 0.08 -6.89 -5.06
N PHE A 42 0.34 -5.70 -4.56
CA PHE A 42 0.02 -4.46 -5.27
C PHE A 42 0.76 -4.36 -6.60
N ARG A 43 2.05 -4.67 -6.63
CA ARG A 43 2.83 -4.66 -7.88
C ARG A 43 2.23 -5.57 -8.93
N GLN A 44 1.80 -6.77 -8.55
CA GLN A 44 1.15 -7.72 -9.46
C GLN A 44 -0.18 -7.16 -9.99
N GLN A 45 -1.01 -6.59 -9.13
CA GLN A 45 -2.33 -6.05 -9.50
C GLN A 45 -2.24 -4.74 -10.29
N LEU A 46 -1.20 -3.95 -10.08
CA LEU A 46 -1.06 -2.60 -10.65
C LEU A 46 -0.01 -2.52 -11.77
N ALA A 47 0.48 -3.66 -12.25
CA ALA A 47 1.61 -3.74 -13.20
C ALA A 47 1.45 -2.87 -14.46
N HIS A 48 0.21 -2.62 -14.91
CA HIS A 48 -0.08 -1.84 -16.11
C HIS A 48 -0.56 -0.41 -15.84
N ARG A 49 -0.57 0.03 -14.57
CA ARG A 49 -1.10 1.35 -14.19
C ARG A 49 -0.03 2.42 -13.97
N GLY A 50 1.25 2.08 -14.10
CA GLY A 50 2.35 3.02 -13.88
C GLY A 50 2.47 3.52 -12.42
N ILE A 51 1.93 2.75 -11.46
CA ILE A 51 2.01 3.06 -10.04
C ILE A 51 3.23 2.37 -9.45
N GLU A 52 4.10 3.15 -8.83
CA GLU A 52 5.26 2.66 -8.10
C GLU A 52 4.84 2.19 -6.71
N VAL A 53 5.20 0.98 -6.33
CA VAL A 53 4.89 0.41 -5.02
C VAL A 53 6.17 0.02 -4.31
N GLY A 54 6.30 0.45 -3.07
CA GLY A 54 7.40 0.07 -2.19
C GLY A 54 6.92 -0.30 -0.80
N SER A 55 7.83 -0.79 0.02
CA SER A 55 7.57 -1.08 1.43
C SER A 55 8.73 -0.65 2.32
N ALA A 56 8.47 -0.45 3.60
CA ALA A 56 9.46 -0.11 4.61
C ALA A 56 8.99 -0.57 5.99
N GLY A 57 9.88 -0.53 6.98
CA GLY A 57 9.57 -0.87 8.36
C GLY A 57 9.81 0.28 9.33
N VAL A 58 8.98 0.36 10.38
CA VAL A 58 9.18 1.35 11.46
C VAL A 58 10.38 0.99 12.34
N SER A 59 10.75 -0.29 12.37
CA SER A 59 11.94 -0.84 13.00
C SER A 59 12.47 -1.99 12.13
N ALA A 60 12.93 -1.63 10.94
CA ALA A 60 13.28 -2.60 9.91
C ALA A 60 14.44 -3.50 10.28
N MET A 61 14.36 -4.75 9.89
CA MET A 61 15.49 -5.69 9.85
C MET A 61 16.29 -5.41 8.57
N ARG A 62 17.02 -4.31 8.57
CA ARG A 62 17.69 -3.75 7.39
C ARG A 62 18.48 -4.78 6.61
N ASP A 63 18.32 -4.76 5.29
CA ASP A 63 18.99 -5.63 4.32
C ASP A 63 18.63 -7.13 4.41
N TYR A 64 17.80 -7.53 5.37
CA TYR A 64 17.30 -8.90 5.42
C TYR A 64 16.37 -9.21 4.26
N PRO A 65 16.41 -10.43 3.74
CA PRO A 65 15.42 -10.89 2.78
C PRO A 65 14.05 -11.02 3.44
N MET A 66 13.05 -11.29 2.64
CA MET A 66 11.74 -11.67 3.15
C MET A 66 11.82 -12.91 4.04
N ASP A 67 10.99 -12.96 5.09
CA ASP A 67 10.85 -14.16 5.93
C ASP A 67 10.60 -15.40 5.07
N ALA A 68 11.30 -16.49 5.35
CA ALA A 68 11.26 -17.69 4.51
C ALA A 68 9.85 -18.30 4.40
N THR A 69 9.07 -18.29 5.48
CA THR A 69 7.69 -18.82 5.48
C THR A 69 6.77 -17.89 4.69
N ALA A 70 6.90 -16.57 4.87
CA ALA A 70 6.15 -15.59 4.08
C ALA A 70 6.46 -15.71 2.58
N LEU A 71 7.73 -15.87 2.24
CA LEU A 71 8.18 -16.06 0.86
C LEU A 71 7.61 -17.34 0.24
N GLN A 72 7.58 -18.44 0.99
CA GLN A 72 7.01 -19.71 0.55
C GLN A 72 5.49 -19.59 0.31
N VAL A 73 4.76 -18.97 1.23
CA VAL A 73 3.30 -18.76 1.09
C VAL A 73 2.98 -17.96 -0.17
N MET A 74 3.74 -16.90 -0.44
CA MET A 74 3.59 -16.11 -1.66
C MET A 74 3.93 -16.90 -2.91
N GLY A 75 5.05 -17.64 -2.88
CA GLY A 75 5.53 -18.44 -4.01
C GLY A 75 4.53 -19.50 -4.44
N GLU A 76 3.87 -20.17 -3.50
CA GLU A 76 2.81 -21.14 -3.77
C GLU A 76 1.58 -20.51 -4.46
N ARG A 77 1.45 -19.20 -4.40
CA ARG A 77 0.40 -18.42 -5.06
C ARG A 77 0.90 -17.65 -6.29
N GLY A 78 2.08 -17.98 -6.76
CA GLY A 78 2.65 -17.42 -7.98
C GLY A 78 3.23 -16.01 -7.83
N VAL A 79 3.55 -15.58 -6.61
CA VAL A 79 4.15 -14.27 -6.35
C VAL A 79 5.58 -14.44 -5.82
N ASP A 80 6.55 -13.91 -6.56
CA ASP A 80 7.97 -14.00 -6.21
C ASP A 80 8.45 -12.76 -5.46
N GLY A 81 8.70 -12.90 -4.17
CA GLY A 81 9.26 -11.86 -3.30
C GLY A 81 10.76 -11.99 -3.05
N SER A 82 11.48 -12.86 -3.77
CA SER A 82 12.90 -13.18 -3.49
C SER A 82 13.85 -12.01 -3.63
N ALA A 83 13.51 -11.00 -4.41
CA ALA A 83 14.33 -9.80 -4.58
C ALA A 83 14.20 -8.79 -3.43
N HIS A 84 13.24 -8.98 -2.51
CA HIS A 84 13.00 -8.05 -1.42
C HIS A 84 14.22 -7.92 -0.49
N ARG A 85 14.50 -6.68 -0.07
CA ARG A 85 15.42 -6.35 1.02
C ARG A 85 14.76 -5.32 1.93
N ALA A 86 14.72 -5.64 3.23
CA ALA A 86 14.09 -4.79 4.23
C ALA A 86 14.80 -3.43 4.35
N ARG A 87 14.02 -2.37 4.45
CA ARG A 87 14.53 -1.00 4.63
C ARG A 87 13.76 -0.23 5.69
N GLN A 88 14.48 0.65 6.38
CA GLN A 88 13.91 1.54 7.38
C GLN A 88 13.09 2.64 6.73
N VAL A 89 11.88 2.90 7.24
CA VAL A 89 11.09 4.04 6.82
C VAL A 89 11.80 5.35 7.20
N THR A 90 11.74 6.33 6.32
CA THR A 90 12.26 7.67 6.53
C THR A 90 11.18 8.72 6.33
N PRO A 91 11.29 9.91 6.95
CA PRO A 91 10.37 11.01 6.68
C PRO A 91 10.28 11.38 5.18
N GLY A 92 11.40 11.27 4.46
CA GLY A 92 11.44 11.50 3.01
C GLY A 92 10.55 10.55 2.25
N MET A 93 10.61 9.24 2.54
CA MET A 93 9.73 8.24 1.92
C MET A 93 8.24 8.55 2.16
N LEU A 94 7.90 9.01 3.37
CA LEU A 94 6.53 9.37 3.71
C LEU A 94 6.05 10.59 2.93
N ARG A 95 6.89 11.62 2.82
CA ARG A 95 6.55 12.83 2.05
C ARG A 95 6.38 12.54 0.55
N GLU A 96 7.21 11.69 -0.02
CA GLU A 96 7.22 11.35 -1.44
C GLU A 96 6.09 10.41 -1.85
N SER A 97 5.49 9.68 -0.91
CA SER A 97 4.39 8.75 -1.17
C SER A 97 3.06 9.50 -1.31
N ASP A 98 2.19 9.03 -2.19
CA ASP A 98 0.83 9.54 -2.35
C ASP A 98 -0.16 8.82 -1.45
N LEU A 99 0.12 7.56 -1.13
CA LEU A 99 -0.67 6.71 -0.25
C LEU A 99 0.27 5.87 0.62
N ILE A 100 0.02 5.88 1.93
CA ILE A 100 0.80 5.12 2.92
C ILE A 100 -0.15 4.18 3.65
N LEU A 101 0.15 2.88 3.61
CA LEU A 101 -0.71 1.84 4.16
C LEU A 101 0.02 1.08 5.27
N GLY A 102 -0.46 1.24 6.51
CA GLY A 102 0.03 0.51 7.67
C GLY A 102 -0.76 -0.78 7.91
N MET A 103 -0.12 -1.74 8.55
CA MET A 103 -0.76 -3.00 8.93
C MET A 103 -1.53 -2.90 10.24
N GLU A 104 -1.11 -2.00 11.12
CA GLU A 104 -1.69 -1.76 12.45
C GLU A 104 -1.85 -0.27 12.73
N LYS A 105 -2.79 0.07 13.61
CA LYS A 105 -3.00 1.46 14.05
C LYS A 105 -1.77 2.05 14.71
N SER A 106 -1.01 1.24 15.46
CA SER A 106 0.26 1.65 16.06
C SER A 106 1.30 2.07 15.03
N HIS A 107 1.32 1.44 13.85
CA HIS A 107 2.20 1.85 12.75
C HIS A 107 1.84 3.26 12.28
N LEU A 108 0.56 3.55 12.10
CA LEU A 108 0.11 4.87 11.66
C LEU A 108 0.47 5.97 12.68
N THR A 109 0.35 5.67 13.97
CA THR A 109 0.76 6.58 15.05
C THR A 109 2.26 6.90 14.96
N THR A 110 3.11 5.89 14.80
CA THR A 110 4.56 6.05 14.65
C THR A 110 4.89 6.88 13.41
N LEU A 111 4.26 6.58 12.27
CA LEU A 111 4.49 7.29 11.02
C LEU A 111 4.05 8.77 11.10
N ALA A 112 2.94 9.04 11.76
CA ALA A 112 2.45 10.42 11.97
C ALA A 112 3.39 11.24 12.87
N HIS A 113 4.10 10.62 13.80
CA HIS A 113 5.15 11.28 14.57
C HIS A 113 6.40 11.57 13.72
N LEU A 114 6.76 10.67 12.79
CA LEU A 114 7.90 10.86 11.91
C LEU A 114 7.66 11.94 10.85
N ALA A 115 6.46 12.05 10.32
CA ALA A 115 6.09 13.01 9.29
C ALA A 115 4.63 13.47 9.48
N PRO A 116 4.37 14.39 10.42
CA PRO A 116 3.01 14.87 10.70
C PRO A 116 2.31 15.43 9.47
N GLU A 117 3.05 16.07 8.59
CA GLU A 117 2.57 16.65 7.33
C GLU A 117 2.05 15.60 6.33
N ALA A 118 2.45 14.34 6.49
CA ALA A 118 2.00 13.23 5.64
C ALA A 118 0.81 12.46 6.25
N SER A 119 0.34 12.81 7.45
CA SER A 119 -0.69 12.05 8.17
C SER A 119 -2.01 11.90 7.41
N GLY A 120 -2.38 12.88 6.59
CA GLY A 120 -3.61 12.85 5.80
C GLY A 120 -3.64 11.81 4.68
N LYS A 121 -2.54 11.14 4.39
CA LYS A 121 -2.43 10.08 3.38
C LYS A 121 -2.04 8.72 3.97
N MET A 122 -2.14 8.59 5.29
CA MET A 122 -1.87 7.37 6.05
C MET A 122 -3.16 6.66 6.43
N PHE A 123 -3.28 5.40 6.04
CA PHE A 123 -4.47 4.59 6.29
C PHE A 123 -4.07 3.15 6.63
N LEU A 124 -5.00 2.41 7.25
CA LEU A 124 -4.85 0.97 7.40
C LEU A 124 -5.04 0.27 6.06
N LEU A 125 -4.29 -0.79 5.80
CA LEU A 125 -4.54 -1.66 4.65
C LEU A 125 -5.97 -2.21 4.69
N ASP A 126 -6.48 -2.54 5.88
CA ASP A 126 -7.83 -3.08 6.10
C ASP A 126 -8.95 -2.02 6.17
N LYS A 127 -8.64 -0.76 5.83
CA LYS A 127 -9.56 0.39 5.96
C LYS A 127 -10.96 0.14 5.39
N TRP A 128 -11.03 -0.42 4.19
CA TRP A 128 -12.28 -0.59 3.45
C TRP A 128 -13.05 -1.85 3.84
N LEU A 129 -12.50 -2.67 4.71
CA LEU A 129 -13.12 -3.88 5.26
C LEU A 129 -13.57 -3.60 6.70
N GLU A 130 -12.93 -4.21 7.68
CA GLU A 130 -13.28 -4.05 9.10
C GLU A 130 -12.42 -3.01 9.84
N ALA A 131 -11.47 -2.39 9.14
CA ALA A 131 -10.51 -1.43 9.69
C ALA A 131 -9.75 -2.00 10.92
N ARG A 132 -9.41 -3.28 10.86
CA ARG A 132 -8.70 -4.01 11.92
C ARG A 132 -7.20 -4.01 11.69
N ASP A 133 -6.47 -4.28 12.77
CA ASP A 133 -5.06 -4.57 12.68
C ASP A 133 -4.83 -5.95 12.04
N ILE A 134 -3.85 -6.05 11.15
CA ILE A 134 -3.40 -7.32 10.59
C ILE A 134 -2.30 -7.86 11.48
N PRO A 135 -2.50 -9.02 12.14
CA PRO A 135 -1.56 -9.55 13.13
C PRO A 135 -0.20 -9.88 12.53
N ASP A 136 0.85 -9.82 13.35
CA ASP A 136 2.21 -10.17 12.96
C ASP A 136 2.44 -11.69 13.08
N PRO A 137 2.72 -12.41 11.96
CA PRO A 137 2.96 -13.84 12.00
C PRO A 137 4.40 -14.20 12.36
N TYR A 138 5.28 -13.22 12.54
CA TYR A 138 6.70 -13.44 12.77
C TYR A 138 6.94 -14.40 13.94
N ARG A 139 7.80 -15.40 13.74
CA ARG A 139 8.10 -16.48 14.68
C ARG A 139 6.92 -17.39 15.03
N GLN A 140 5.82 -17.31 14.31
CA GLN A 140 4.69 -18.23 14.48
C GLN A 140 4.75 -19.37 13.47
N GLN A 141 3.78 -20.30 13.56
CA GLN A 141 3.68 -21.46 12.67
C GLN A 141 3.01 -21.09 11.34
N ARG A 142 3.17 -21.95 10.35
CA ARG A 142 2.62 -21.77 9.00
C ARG A 142 1.16 -21.29 8.96
N PRO A 143 0.21 -21.83 9.76
CA PRO A 143 -1.18 -21.38 9.72
C PRO A 143 -1.37 -19.87 9.98
N ALA A 144 -0.52 -19.26 10.84
CA ALA A 144 -0.53 -17.82 11.08
C ALA A 144 -0.14 -17.03 9.82
N PHE A 145 0.84 -17.52 9.07
CA PHE A 145 1.26 -16.91 7.79
C PHE A 145 0.19 -17.03 6.73
N ASP A 146 -0.47 -18.18 6.61
CA ASP A 146 -1.59 -18.34 5.67
C ASP A 146 -2.76 -17.41 6.00
N HIS A 147 -3.09 -17.26 7.28
CA HIS A 147 -4.13 -16.36 7.74
C HIS A 147 -3.80 -14.89 7.41
N VAL A 148 -2.58 -14.48 7.74
CA VAL A 148 -2.12 -13.11 7.49
C VAL A 148 -2.04 -12.81 5.99
N TYR A 149 -1.57 -13.75 5.19
CA TYR A 149 -1.59 -13.61 3.74
C TYR A 149 -3.01 -13.36 3.20
N ALA A 150 -3.99 -14.13 3.66
CA ALA A 150 -5.39 -13.95 3.25
C ALA A 150 -5.93 -12.56 3.61
N LEU A 151 -5.62 -12.07 4.82
CA LEU A 151 -6.01 -10.71 5.24
C LEU A 151 -5.35 -9.63 4.38
N ILE A 152 -4.07 -9.78 4.06
CA ILE A 152 -3.34 -8.83 3.22
C ILE A 152 -3.89 -8.86 1.79
N ASP A 153 -4.12 -10.02 1.20
CA ASP A 153 -4.69 -10.13 -0.14
C ASP A 153 -6.07 -9.46 -0.23
N GLN A 154 -6.93 -9.69 0.74
CA GLN A 154 -8.24 -9.00 0.83
C GLN A 154 -8.06 -7.49 0.97
N GLY A 155 -7.15 -7.03 1.82
CA GLY A 155 -6.83 -5.62 2.01
C GLY A 155 -6.36 -4.97 0.70
N VAL A 156 -5.39 -5.58 0.03
CA VAL A 156 -4.90 -5.09 -1.27
C VAL A 156 -6.03 -4.97 -2.29
N ARG A 157 -6.85 -6.01 -2.45
CA ARG A 157 -7.98 -5.99 -3.39
C ARG A 157 -9.00 -4.91 -3.07
N SER A 158 -9.22 -4.62 -1.80
CA SER A 158 -10.17 -3.59 -1.35
C SER A 158 -9.77 -2.18 -1.76
N TRP A 159 -8.48 -1.92 -2.00
CA TRP A 159 -7.98 -0.63 -2.45
C TRP A 159 -8.02 -0.43 -3.96
N LEU A 160 -8.01 -1.51 -4.75
CA LEU A 160 -7.90 -1.42 -6.23
C LEU A 160 -8.95 -0.51 -6.88
N PRO A 161 -10.22 -0.43 -6.42
CA PRO A 161 -11.21 0.47 -7.02
C PRO A 161 -10.89 1.96 -6.87
N TYR A 162 -9.97 2.33 -5.97
CA TYR A 162 -9.61 3.71 -5.64
C TYR A 162 -8.27 4.14 -6.23
N LEU A 163 -7.56 3.26 -6.90
CA LEU A 163 -6.20 3.45 -7.43
C LEU A 163 -6.13 3.62 -8.94
#